data_d2b44cb5ed31d7c204ce76a8caa15514
#
_entry.id   d2b44cb5ed31d7c204ce76a8caa15514
#
_cell.length_a   1.000
_cell.length_b   1.000
_cell.length_c   1.000
_cell.angle_alpha   90.00
_cell.angle_beta   90.00
_cell.angle_gamma   90.00
#
_symmetry.space_group_name_H-M   'P 1'
#
loop_
_entity.id
_entity.type
_entity.pdbx_description
1 polymer ?
#
loop_
_entity_poly.entity_id
_entity_poly.type
_entity_poly.pdbx_seq_one_letter_code
_entity_poly.pdbx_strand_id
1 'polypeptide(L)'
;MIEVQDPFVGRTLDEKYRVEERLAAGGMGAVYRARHLLMDRPVALKFLHQRLVEDEAARVRFLTEARAAVKLRHPNAVSVTDFGQTSEGCIYIVMELLEGRTLREILSREAPLETARAISIMLQTSGAVAAAHEAGIIHRDLKPSNILITQSADHPAVVKVLDFGIATFSADDDEDVIVPTQTNTVIGTPRYMSPEQHNGAELTPATDVYSLGVILYEMLTGTVPFSGATPAEIAQKHANNAPFSPREIVAAIPPEVERIVLHALEKQPSHRPANAGKFRNELLDTAERLGLEHHAIKSAPDIEVLRDAGVESPSGRLVVDISRLREKRALSSGSNEIKILGAPPAQESKPNNEPSSSSSFIDKLKRILGKPQKSTKHN
;
A
#
# COMPACT_ATOMS: atom_id res chain seq x y z
N MET A 1 33.75 -12.37 -3.20
CA MET A 1 32.29 -12.48 -2.95
C MET A 1 31.66 -12.60 -4.32
N ILE A 2 30.92 -13.69 -4.58
CA ILE A 2 30.16 -13.85 -5.84
C ILE A 2 28.96 -12.92 -5.68
N GLU A 3 28.87 -11.86 -6.48
CA GLU A 3 27.70 -11.02 -6.59
C GLU A 3 26.55 -11.91 -7.10
N VAL A 4 25.59 -12.21 -6.25
CA VAL A 4 24.38 -12.94 -6.65
C VAL A 4 23.60 -12.01 -7.55
N GLN A 5 23.69 -12.24 -8.85
CA GLN A 5 23.00 -11.45 -9.86
C GLN A 5 21.47 -11.61 -9.64
N ASP A 6 20.78 -10.48 -9.50
CA ASP A 6 19.31 -10.49 -9.31
C ASP A 6 18.63 -11.20 -10.50
N PRO A 7 17.74 -12.18 -10.26
CA PRO A 7 17.22 -13.04 -11.32
C PRO A 7 16.33 -12.30 -12.35
N PHE A 8 15.82 -11.11 -12.02
CA PHE A 8 14.86 -10.39 -12.87
C PHE A 8 15.45 -9.13 -13.52
N VAL A 9 16.45 -8.49 -12.92
CA VAL A 9 17.06 -7.26 -13.46
C VAL A 9 17.63 -7.50 -14.85
N GLY A 10 17.29 -6.61 -15.80
CA GLY A 10 17.69 -6.71 -17.20
C GLY A 10 16.77 -7.57 -18.09
N ARG A 11 15.83 -8.35 -17.51
CA ARG A 11 14.87 -9.15 -18.28
C ARG A 11 13.74 -8.30 -18.84
N THR A 12 13.17 -8.76 -19.94
CA THR A 12 11.93 -8.22 -20.52
C THR A 12 10.80 -9.22 -20.33
N LEU A 13 9.72 -8.78 -19.69
CA LEU A 13 8.55 -9.59 -19.40
C LEU A 13 7.45 -9.32 -20.42
N ASP A 14 6.79 -10.37 -20.92
CA ASP A 14 5.70 -10.30 -21.91
C ASP A 14 6.00 -9.36 -23.10
N GLU A 15 7.28 -9.18 -23.47
CA GLU A 15 7.74 -8.24 -24.50
C GLU A 15 7.34 -6.78 -24.25
N LYS A 16 6.88 -6.47 -23.02
CA LYS A 16 6.31 -5.16 -22.65
C LYS A 16 7.06 -4.44 -21.55
N TYR A 17 7.60 -5.16 -20.57
CA TYR A 17 8.14 -4.57 -19.35
C TYR A 17 9.61 -4.93 -19.19
N ARG A 18 10.50 -3.98 -19.34
CA ARG A 18 11.93 -4.17 -19.08
C ARG A 18 12.21 -3.86 -17.62
N VAL A 19 12.66 -4.84 -16.86
CA VAL A 19 13.05 -4.70 -15.45
C VAL A 19 14.37 -3.93 -15.36
N GLU A 20 14.39 -2.81 -14.65
CA GLU A 20 15.56 -1.93 -14.57
C GLU A 20 16.35 -2.16 -13.28
N GLU A 21 15.67 -2.11 -12.11
CA GLU A 21 16.31 -2.23 -10.79
C GLU A 21 15.35 -2.76 -9.76
N ARG A 22 15.88 -3.36 -8.69
CA ARG A 22 15.09 -3.79 -7.54
C ARG A 22 14.93 -2.63 -6.55
N LEU A 23 13.68 -2.28 -6.22
CA LEU A 23 13.33 -1.20 -5.30
C LEU A 23 13.22 -1.71 -3.84
N ALA A 24 12.59 -2.89 -3.66
CA ALA A 24 12.36 -3.47 -2.36
C ALA A 24 12.31 -5.00 -2.43
N ALA A 25 12.61 -5.66 -1.31
CA ALA A 25 12.37 -7.07 -1.10
C ALA A 25 11.78 -7.28 0.31
N GLY A 26 10.85 -8.22 0.45
CA GLY A 26 10.20 -8.54 1.72
C GLY A 26 9.51 -9.91 1.65
N GLY A 27 8.86 -10.32 2.74
CA GLY A 27 8.24 -11.63 2.87
C GLY A 27 7.18 -11.96 1.81
N MET A 28 6.56 -10.95 1.20
CA MET A 28 5.53 -11.11 0.15
C MET A 28 6.10 -11.13 -1.27
N GLY A 29 7.40 -10.89 -1.46
CA GLY A 29 8.02 -10.81 -2.76
C GLY A 29 8.95 -9.61 -2.93
N ALA A 30 9.26 -9.29 -4.18
CA ALA A 30 10.14 -8.18 -4.50
C ALA A 30 9.47 -7.18 -5.44
N VAL A 31 9.77 -5.90 -5.24
CA VAL A 31 9.27 -4.80 -6.07
C VAL A 31 10.43 -4.26 -6.91
N TYR A 32 10.16 -4.08 -8.19
CA TYR A 32 11.13 -3.60 -9.16
C TYR A 32 10.63 -2.36 -9.88
N ARG A 33 11.55 -1.47 -10.21
CA ARG A 33 11.33 -0.48 -11.24
C ARG A 33 11.44 -1.16 -12.59
N ALA A 34 10.53 -0.84 -13.50
CA ALA A 34 10.57 -1.31 -14.86
C ALA A 34 10.09 -0.22 -15.82
N ARG A 35 10.37 -0.39 -17.11
CA ARG A 35 9.91 0.48 -18.17
C ARG A 35 8.92 -0.25 -19.06
N HIS A 36 7.75 0.34 -19.25
CA HIS A 36 6.80 -0.14 -20.25
C HIS A 36 7.31 0.26 -21.65
N LEU A 37 7.81 -0.71 -22.43
CA LEU A 37 8.56 -0.45 -23.66
C LEU A 37 7.75 0.30 -24.74
N LEU A 38 6.46 -0.04 -24.93
CA LEU A 38 5.63 0.61 -25.95
C LEU A 38 5.16 2.01 -25.57
N MET A 39 4.95 2.25 -24.26
CA MET A 39 4.47 3.56 -23.78
C MET A 39 5.59 4.45 -23.28
N ASP A 40 6.82 3.94 -23.25
CA ASP A 40 8.03 4.59 -22.73
C ASP A 40 7.84 5.26 -21.36
N ARG A 41 7.12 4.59 -20.45
CA ARG A 41 6.84 5.11 -19.11
C ARG A 41 7.37 4.18 -18.02
N PRO A 42 7.83 4.73 -16.89
CA PRO A 42 8.21 3.92 -15.74
C PRO A 42 6.97 3.31 -15.08
N VAL A 43 7.14 2.08 -14.55
CA VAL A 43 6.14 1.33 -13.80
C VAL A 43 6.82 0.61 -12.63
N ALA A 44 6.06 0.22 -11.62
CA ALA A 44 6.50 -0.70 -10.59
C ALA A 44 5.99 -2.11 -10.91
N LEU A 45 6.85 -3.11 -10.75
CA LEU A 45 6.51 -4.53 -10.87
C LEU A 45 6.67 -5.18 -9.51
N LYS A 46 5.60 -5.74 -8.97
CA LYS A 46 5.63 -6.55 -7.75
C LYS A 46 5.57 -8.01 -8.14
N PHE A 47 6.67 -8.75 -7.92
CA PHE A 47 6.70 -10.21 -8.06
C PHE A 47 6.23 -10.85 -6.77
N LEU A 48 5.45 -11.90 -6.92
CA LEU A 48 4.99 -12.71 -5.81
C LEU A 48 5.88 -13.95 -5.65
N HIS A 49 6.03 -14.42 -4.43
CA HIS A 49 6.80 -15.62 -4.16
C HIS A 49 6.23 -16.85 -4.88
N GLN A 50 7.11 -17.70 -5.40
CA GLN A 50 6.78 -18.89 -6.19
C GLN A 50 5.86 -19.87 -5.43
N ARG A 51 5.97 -19.96 -4.11
CA ARG A 51 5.10 -20.80 -3.25
C ARG A 51 3.61 -20.48 -3.39
N LEU A 52 3.26 -19.22 -3.70
CA LEU A 52 1.87 -18.81 -3.93
C LEU A 52 1.30 -19.31 -5.26
N VAL A 53 2.16 -19.77 -6.17
CA VAL A 53 1.76 -20.26 -7.50
C VAL A 53 1.45 -21.76 -7.46
N GLU A 54 2.02 -22.49 -6.52
CA GLU A 54 1.89 -23.94 -6.40
C GLU A 54 0.54 -24.39 -5.80
N ASP A 55 -0.11 -23.54 -4.99
CA ASP A 55 -1.47 -23.78 -4.47
C ASP A 55 -2.52 -23.22 -5.42
N GLU A 56 -3.27 -24.11 -6.09
CA GLU A 56 -4.34 -23.74 -7.02
C GLU A 56 -5.43 -22.88 -6.35
N ALA A 57 -5.80 -23.17 -5.10
CA ALA A 57 -6.80 -22.40 -4.37
C ALA A 57 -6.29 -21.00 -4.02
N ALA A 58 -5.01 -20.87 -3.62
CA ALA A 58 -4.35 -19.59 -3.42
C ALA A 58 -4.29 -18.79 -4.72
N ARG A 59 -3.93 -19.44 -5.83
CA ARG A 59 -3.86 -18.84 -7.15
C ARG A 59 -5.21 -18.27 -7.62
N VAL A 60 -6.29 -19.03 -7.47
CA VAL A 60 -7.65 -18.59 -7.83
C VAL A 60 -8.09 -17.38 -6.98
N ARG A 61 -7.85 -17.43 -5.68
CA ARG A 61 -8.14 -16.30 -4.78
C ARG A 61 -7.37 -15.06 -5.19
N PHE A 62 -6.04 -15.19 -5.37
CA PHE A 62 -5.17 -14.10 -5.83
C PHE A 62 -5.70 -13.44 -7.12
N LEU A 63 -6.03 -14.23 -8.14
CA LEU A 63 -6.54 -13.71 -9.41
C LEU A 63 -7.88 -12.98 -9.23
N THR A 64 -8.71 -13.41 -8.29
CA THR A 64 -9.97 -12.74 -7.95
C THR A 64 -9.71 -11.40 -7.29
N GLU A 65 -8.78 -11.33 -6.34
CA GLU A 65 -8.39 -10.09 -5.66
C GLU A 65 -7.65 -9.12 -6.59
N ALA A 66 -6.74 -9.63 -7.44
CA ALA A 66 -6.09 -8.81 -8.46
C ALA A 66 -7.11 -8.17 -9.43
N ARG A 67 -8.16 -8.91 -9.82
CA ARG A 67 -9.27 -8.37 -10.63
C ARG A 67 -10.01 -7.23 -9.94
N ALA A 68 -10.24 -7.37 -8.65
CA ALA A 68 -10.91 -6.35 -7.87
C ALA A 68 -10.00 -5.10 -7.71
N ALA A 69 -8.71 -5.31 -7.43
CA ALA A 69 -7.72 -4.24 -7.32
C ALA A 69 -7.56 -3.41 -8.60
N VAL A 70 -7.61 -4.07 -9.80
CA VAL A 70 -7.58 -3.35 -11.09
C VAL A 70 -8.81 -2.44 -11.30
N LYS A 71 -9.96 -2.82 -10.73
CA LYS A 71 -11.18 -2.00 -10.83
C LYS A 71 -11.19 -0.83 -9.86
N LEU A 72 -10.38 -0.89 -8.81
CA LEU A 72 -10.30 0.16 -7.81
C LEU A 72 -9.66 1.41 -8.41
N ARG A 73 -10.47 2.45 -8.59
CA ARG A 73 -10.02 3.76 -9.08
C ARG A 73 -10.29 4.81 -8.03
N HIS A 74 -9.25 5.21 -7.33
CA HIS A 74 -9.32 6.28 -6.35
C HIS A 74 -7.99 7.05 -6.35
N PRO A 75 -7.97 8.39 -6.23
CA PRO A 75 -6.73 9.17 -6.26
C PRO A 75 -5.74 8.77 -5.17
N ASN A 76 -6.23 8.29 -4.04
CA ASN A 76 -5.43 7.84 -2.90
C ASN A 76 -5.18 6.32 -2.84
N ALA A 77 -5.57 5.55 -3.84
CA ALA A 77 -5.20 4.13 -4.00
C ALA A 77 -4.11 3.99 -5.06
N VAL A 78 -3.18 3.05 -4.87
CA VAL A 78 -2.23 2.70 -5.94
C VAL A 78 -2.98 2.12 -7.14
N SER A 79 -2.65 2.60 -8.34
CA SER A 79 -3.27 2.15 -9.58
C SER A 79 -2.59 0.89 -10.10
N VAL A 80 -3.28 -0.25 -10.08
CA VAL A 80 -2.86 -1.50 -10.72
C VAL A 80 -3.28 -1.43 -12.19
N THR A 81 -2.34 -1.60 -13.12
CA THR A 81 -2.59 -1.44 -14.56
C THR A 81 -2.57 -2.74 -15.36
N ASP A 82 -1.81 -3.73 -14.93
CA ASP A 82 -1.70 -5.04 -15.59
C ASP A 82 -1.23 -6.10 -14.58
N PHE A 83 -1.25 -7.36 -14.96
CA PHE A 83 -0.56 -8.46 -14.29
C PHE A 83 -0.17 -9.51 -15.32
N GLY A 84 0.80 -10.34 -14.98
CA GLY A 84 1.29 -11.39 -15.87
C GLY A 84 1.91 -12.56 -15.11
N GLN A 85 2.38 -13.54 -15.87
CA GLN A 85 3.12 -14.67 -15.36
C GLN A 85 4.36 -14.90 -16.23
N THR A 86 5.52 -15.06 -15.60
CA THR A 86 6.78 -15.37 -16.32
C THR A 86 6.76 -16.78 -16.86
N SER A 87 7.68 -17.12 -17.77
CA SER A 87 7.88 -18.47 -18.28
C SER A 87 8.22 -19.49 -17.19
N GLU A 88 8.84 -19.01 -16.10
CA GLU A 88 9.17 -19.82 -14.93
C GLU A 88 8.00 -19.95 -13.94
N GLY A 89 6.84 -19.38 -14.26
CA GLY A 89 5.64 -19.49 -13.44
C GLY A 89 5.48 -18.37 -12.39
N CYS A 90 6.44 -17.46 -12.22
CA CYS A 90 6.32 -16.35 -11.27
C CYS A 90 5.21 -15.38 -11.70
N ILE A 91 4.31 -15.03 -10.80
CA ILE A 91 3.27 -14.03 -11.05
C ILE A 91 3.80 -12.66 -10.69
N TYR A 92 3.47 -11.66 -11.52
CA TYR A 92 3.80 -10.27 -11.26
C TYR A 92 2.60 -9.35 -11.49
N ILE A 93 2.58 -8.24 -10.75
CA ILE A 93 1.59 -7.17 -10.86
C ILE A 93 2.30 -5.92 -11.34
N VAL A 94 1.67 -5.20 -12.27
CA VAL A 94 2.14 -3.92 -12.80
C VAL A 94 1.32 -2.80 -12.19
N MET A 95 2.00 -1.83 -11.59
CA MET A 95 1.35 -0.69 -10.97
C MET A 95 2.07 0.63 -11.30
N GLU A 96 1.43 1.74 -10.98
CA GLU A 96 2.10 3.05 -11.07
C GLU A 96 3.37 3.05 -10.21
N LEU A 97 4.44 3.62 -10.75
CA LEU A 97 5.65 3.90 -9.97
C LEU A 97 5.43 5.17 -9.16
N LEU A 98 5.54 5.06 -7.85
CA LEU A 98 5.34 6.16 -6.93
C LEU A 98 6.68 6.58 -6.31
N GLU A 99 6.89 7.89 -6.19
CA GLU A 99 8.00 8.49 -5.48
C GLU A 99 7.47 9.16 -4.21
N GLY A 100 8.10 8.87 -3.06
CA GLY A 100 7.63 9.40 -1.78
C GLY A 100 8.22 8.70 -0.58
N ARG A 101 7.67 8.98 0.58
CA ARG A 101 8.04 8.35 1.86
C ARG A 101 6.86 7.59 2.44
N THR A 102 7.13 6.41 2.99
CA THR A 102 6.10 5.67 3.72
C THR A 102 5.74 6.40 5.03
N LEU A 103 4.51 6.23 5.49
CA LEU A 103 4.10 6.76 6.80
C LEU A 103 4.97 6.15 7.92
N ARG A 104 5.48 4.93 7.76
CA ARG A 104 6.45 4.30 8.68
C ARG A 104 7.73 5.13 8.80
N GLU A 105 8.29 5.56 7.68
CA GLU A 105 9.50 6.39 7.67
C GLU A 105 9.24 7.78 8.27
N ILE A 106 8.06 8.33 8.03
CA ILE A 106 7.66 9.61 8.62
C ILE A 106 7.52 9.47 10.14
N LEU A 107 6.77 8.48 10.62
CA LEU A 107 6.56 8.26 12.05
C LEU A 107 7.87 7.97 12.80
N SER A 108 8.81 7.25 12.18
CA SER A 108 10.10 6.97 12.82
C SER A 108 10.95 8.22 13.11
N ARG A 109 10.66 9.34 12.44
CA ARG A 109 11.44 10.58 12.53
C ARG A 109 10.68 11.75 13.15
N GLU A 110 9.36 11.75 12.97
CA GLU A 110 8.53 12.95 13.19
C GLU A 110 7.38 12.71 14.18
N ALA A 111 7.14 11.46 14.65
CA ALA A 111 6.06 11.18 15.59
C ALA A 111 6.37 11.71 17.00
N PRO A 112 5.35 12.21 17.74
CA PRO A 112 3.95 12.35 17.34
C PRO A 112 3.74 13.45 16.29
N LEU A 113 2.75 13.24 15.39
CA LEU A 113 2.40 14.22 14.39
C LEU A 113 1.42 15.27 14.95
N GLU A 114 1.46 16.47 14.39
CA GLU A 114 0.43 17.47 14.63
C GLU A 114 -0.96 16.91 14.26
N THR A 115 -1.97 17.18 15.08
CA THR A 115 -3.34 16.65 14.93
C THR A 115 -3.92 16.94 13.54
N ALA A 116 -3.75 18.15 13.04
CA ALA A 116 -4.24 18.55 11.73
C ALA A 116 -3.62 17.72 10.59
N ARG A 117 -2.30 17.47 10.67
CA ARG A 117 -1.58 16.64 9.70
C ARG A 117 -2.02 15.17 9.80
N ALA A 118 -2.17 14.64 11.00
CA ALA A 118 -2.64 13.26 11.22
C ALA A 118 -4.04 13.06 10.63
N ILE A 119 -4.97 13.99 10.88
CA ILE A 119 -6.32 13.97 10.31
C ILE A 119 -6.29 14.06 8.79
N SER A 120 -5.50 14.96 8.20
CA SER A 120 -5.39 15.10 6.74
C SER A 120 -4.88 13.81 6.06
N ILE A 121 -3.88 13.15 6.64
CA ILE A 121 -3.39 11.84 6.17
C ILE A 121 -4.50 10.79 6.29
N MET A 122 -5.18 10.74 7.43
CA MET A 122 -6.20 9.73 7.71
C MET A 122 -7.44 9.91 6.85
N LEU A 123 -7.86 11.13 6.54
CA LEU A 123 -8.98 11.41 5.63
C LEU A 123 -8.72 10.88 4.21
N GLN A 124 -7.50 11.03 3.70
CA GLN A 124 -7.13 10.51 2.39
C GLN A 124 -7.00 8.98 2.42
N THR A 125 -6.38 8.43 3.47
CA THR A 125 -6.22 6.98 3.66
C THR A 125 -7.59 6.30 3.74
N SER A 126 -8.47 6.79 4.62
CA SER A 126 -9.82 6.23 4.79
C SER A 126 -10.69 6.40 3.55
N GLY A 127 -10.47 7.45 2.73
CA GLY A 127 -11.13 7.59 1.43
C GLY A 127 -10.78 6.46 0.46
N ALA A 128 -9.51 6.10 0.35
CA ALA A 128 -9.07 4.99 -0.49
C ALA A 128 -9.62 3.64 0.01
N VAL A 129 -9.59 3.42 1.33
CA VAL A 129 -10.12 2.19 1.95
C VAL A 129 -11.65 2.12 1.81
N ALA A 130 -12.37 3.24 1.89
CA ALA A 130 -13.81 3.30 1.66
C ALA A 130 -14.17 2.88 0.23
N ALA A 131 -13.45 3.40 -0.77
CA ALA A 131 -13.64 3.00 -2.16
C ALA A 131 -13.37 1.49 -2.38
N ALA A 132 -12.39 0.92 -1.67
CA ALA A 132 -12.14 -0.52 -1.69
C ALA A 132 -13.31 -1.31 -1.06
N HIS A 133 -13.83 -0.87 0.08
CA HIS A 133 -15.00 -1.49 0.73
C HIS A 133 -16.25 -1.46 -0.16
N GLU A 134 -16.49 -0.37 -0.89
CA GLU A 134 -17.59 -0.26 -1.87
C GLU A 134 -17.41 -1.25 -3.04
N ALA A 135 -16.17 -1.56 -3.41
CA ALA A 135 -15.84 -2.58 -4.40
C ALA A 135 -15.83 -4.02 -3.85
N GLY A 136 -16.18 -4.21 -2.56
CA GLY A 136 -16.17 -5.51 -1.89
C GLY A 136 -14.78 -6.00 -1.49
N ILE A 137 -13.78 -5.10 -1.41
CA ILE A 137 -12.40 -5.43 -1.05
C ILE A 137 -12.14 -4.99 0.39
N ILE A 138 -11.67 -5.92 1.22
CA ILE A 138 -11.11 -5.64 2.55
C ILE A 138 -9.59 -5.66 2.42
N HIS A 139 -8.90 -4.64 2.96
CA HIS A 139 -7.46 -4.51 2.81
C HIS A 139 -6.66 -5.53 3.63
N ARG A 140 -7.07 -5.81 4.87
CA ARG A 140 -6.56 -6.83 5.80
C ARG A 140 -5.11 -6.62 6.31
N ASP A 141 -4.31 -5.80 5.67
CA ASP A 141 -2.90 -5.51 6.06
C ASP A 141 -2.62 -4.01 6.07
N LEU A 142 -3.52 -3.23 6.68
CA LEU A 142 -3.30 -1.78 6.86
C LEU A 142 -2.25 -1.54 7.94
N LYS A 143 -1.17 -0.86 7.54
CA LYS A 143 -0.04 -0.48 8.39
C LYS A 143 0.69 0.73 7.81
N PRO A 144 1.48 1.47 8.59
CA PRO A 144 2.17 2.67 8.10
C PRO A 144 3.12 2.44 6.91
N SER A 145 3.67 1.24 6.73
CA SER A 145 4.50 0.92 5.56
C SER A 145 3.69 0.77 4.26
N ASN A 146 2.37 0.54 4.34
CA ASN A 146 1.47 0.43 3.20
C ASN A 146 0.77 1.76 2.89
N ILE A 147 1.17 2.86 3.51
CA ILE A 147 0.69 4.21 3.26
C ILE A 147 1.89 5.05 2.81
N LEU A 148 1.89 5.48 1.55
CA LEU A 148 2.92 6.31 0.97
C LEU A 148 2.42 7.76 0.87
N ILE A 149 3.24 8.72 1.26
CA ILE A 149 3.03 10.13 1.02
C ILE A 149 3.94 10.54 -0.13
N THR A 150 3.33 10.89 -1.27
CA THR A 150 4.08 11.27 -2.47
C THR A 150 4.79 12.60 -2.26
N GLN A 151 5.93 12.75 -2.91
CA GLN A 151 6.68 14.00 -2.97
C GLN A 151 6.71 14.48 -4.42
N SER A 152 6.28 15.71 -4.64
CA SER A 152 6.42 16.39 -5.92
C SER A 152 6.80 17.84 -5.65
N ALA A 153 7.71 18.37 -6.45
CA ALA A 153 8.09 19.79 -6.35
C ALA A 153 6.93 20.71 -6.74
N ASP A 154 6.04 20.23 -7.61
CA ASP A 154 5.02 21.05 -8.27
C ASP A 154 3.60 20.76 -7.76
N HIS A 155 3.40 19.77 -6.92
CA HIS A 155 2.07 19.36 -6.45
C HIS A 155 2.05 19.11 -4.93
N PRO A 156 0.88 19.38 -4.28
CA PRO A 156 0.69 19.01 -2.88
C PRO A 156 0.97 17.52 -2.64
N ALA A 157 1.48 17.19 -1.47
CA ALA A 157 1.69 15.80 -1.07
C ALA A 157 0.34 15.05 -1.04
N VAL A 158 0.30 13.89 -1.67
CA VAL A 158 -0.89 13.03 -1.78
C VAL A 158 -0.60 11.70 -1.13
N VAL A 159 -1.55 11.21 -0.33
CA VAL A 159 -1.49 9.86 0.24
C VAL A 159 -1.82 8.83 -0.85
N LYS A 160 -1.07 7.76 -0.89
CA LYS A 160 -1.32 6.57 -1.70
C LYS A 160 -1.33 5.32 -0.80
N VAL A 161 -2.45 4.63 -0.75
CA VAL A 161 -2.57 3.33 -0.07
C VAL A 161 -2.11 2.25 -1.03
N LEU A 162 -1.20 1.41 -0.56
CA LEU A 162 -0.56 0.33 -1.31
C LEU A 162 -1.19 -1.02 -0.95
N ASP A 163 -1.01 -2.03 -1.81
CA ASP A 163 -1.22 -3.47 -1.51
C ASP A 163 -2.63 -3.87 -1.02
N PHE A 164 -3.70 -3.38 -1.66
CA PHE A 164 -5.08 -3.79 -1.36
C PHE A 164 -5.29 -5.30 -1.54
N GLY A 165 -5.53 -6.02 -0.44
CA GLY A 165 -6.03 -7.40 -0.42
C GLY A 165 -5.12 -8.48 -1.03
N ILE A 166 -4.07 -8.10 -1.76
CA ILE A 166 -3.22 -9.00 -2.55
C ILE A 166 -2.30 -9.87 -1.67
N ALA A 167 -2.23 -9.56 -0.38
CA ALA A 167 -1.19 -10.05 0.52
C ALA A 167 -1.61 -11.19 1.46
N THR A 168 -2.85 -11.63 1.46
CA THR A 168 -3.37 -12.60 2.45
C THR A 168 -2.82 -14.03 2.28
N PHE A 169 -1.83 -14.25 1.42
CA PHE A 169 -1.40 -15.57 0.97
C PHE A 169 -0.01 -16.00 1.41
N SER A 170 0.81 -15.14 2.00
CA SER A 170 2.16 -15.54 2.42
C SER A 170 2.18 -15.95 3.89
N ALA A 171 2.09 -17.27 4.09
CA ALA A 171 2.03 -17.87 5.42
C ALA A 171 3.39 -18.03 6.11
N ASP A 172 4.53 -17.94 5.42
CA ASP A 172 5.73 -18.58 5.94
C ASP A 172 7.03 -17.75 6.02
N ASP A 173 7.07 -16.47 5.60
CA ASP A 173 8.36 -15.79 5.42
C ASP A 173 8.60 -14.46 6.16
N ASP A 174 7.73 -14.02 7.06
CA ASP A 174 8.14 -12.97 8.02
C ASP A 174 8.70 -13.65 9.27
N GLU A 175 10.02 -13.63 9.43
CA GLU A 175 10.73 -14.13 10.63
C GLU A 175 10.22 -13.52 11.95
N ASP A 176 9.33 -12.53 11.88
CA ASP A 176 8.87 -11.78 13.03
C ASP A 176 7.54 -12.28 13.65
N VAL A 177 6.75 -13.17 13.02
CA VAL A 177 5.46 -13.55 13.65
C VAL A 177 4.87 -14.89 13.23
N ILE A 178 5.04 -15.89 14.04
CA ILE A 178 4.20 -17.09 14.09
C ILE A 178 3.26 -16.96 15.31
N VAL A 179 1.96 -16.70 15.07
CA VAL A 179 0.93 -16.89 16.10
C VAL A 179 0.22 -18.21 15.79
N PRO A 180 0.37 -19.24 16.64
CA PRO A 180 -0.28 -20.54 16.40
C PRO A 180 -1.79 -20.41 16.61
N THR A 181 -2.58 -20.56 15.56
CA THR A 181 -3.99 -20.94 15.67
C THR A 181 -4.11 -22.42 15.35
N GLN A 182 -5.15 -23.11 15.88
CA GLN A 182 -5.26 -24.58 15.86
C GLN A 182 -5.19 -25.24 14.46
N THR A 183 -5.18 -24.45 13.38
CA THR A 183 -5.11 -24.93 11.99
C THR A 183 -4.34 -24.01 11.03
N ASN A 184 -3.96 -22.78 11.41
CA ASN A 184 -3.36 -21.84 10.46
C ASN A 184 -2.33 -20.93 11.13
N THR A 185 -1.25 -20.67 10.42
CA THR A 185 -0.24 -19.66 10.74
C THR A 185 -0.80 -18.25 10.48
N VAL A 186 -0.78 -17.38 11.49
CA VAL A 186 -1.21 -15.98 11.34
C VAL A 186 -0.06 -15.16 10.77
N ILE A 187 -0.34 -14.49 9.67
CA ILE A 187 0.62 -13.69 8.91
C ILE A 187 0.28 -12.22 9.05
N GLY A 188 1.29 -11.40 9.24
CA GLY A 188 1.19 -9.94 9.25
C GLY A 188 1.88 -9.32 10.47
N THR A 189 1.98 -7.99 10.49
CA THR A 189 2.56 -7.27 11.63
C THR A 189 1.52 -7.20 12.74
N PRO A 190 1.62 -7.95 13.85
CA PRO A 190 0.54 -8.13 14.84
C PRO A 190 0.10 -6.82 15.50
N ARG A 191 0.95 -5.79 15.45
CA ARG A 191 0.71 -4.47 16.06
C ARG A 191 -0.47 -3.69 15.48
N TYR A 192 -0.92 -4.03 14.25
CA TYR A 192 -2.01 -3.33 13.55
C TYR A 192 -3.20 -4.23 13.29
N MET A 193 -3.09 -5.52 13.59
CA MET A 193 -4.16 -6.49 13.37
C MET A 193 -5.31 -6.27 14.33
N SER A 194 -6.53 -6.46 13.84
CA SER A 194 -7.73 -6.44 14.66
C SER A 194 -7.86 -7.71 15.53
N PRO A 195 -8.65 -7.68 16.61
CA PRO A 195 -8.91 -8.85 17.45
C PRO A 195 -9.40 -10.07 16.66
N GLU A 196 -10.31 -9.87 15.70
CA GLU A 196 -10.84 -10.93 14.85
C GLU A 196 -9.78 -11.53 13.92
N GLN A 197 -8.80 -10.77 13.44
CA GLN A 197 -7.67 -11.31 12.66
C GLN A 197 -6.78 -12.22 13.52
N HIS A 198 -6.52 -11.83 14.76
CA HIS A 198 -5.74 -12.67 15.68
C HIS A 198 -6.45 -13.98 16.03
N ASN A 199 -7.77 -13.97 16.07
CA ASN A 199 -8.58 -15.13 16.43
C ASN A 199 -9.00 -15.98 15.23
N GLY A 200 -8.64 -15.58 13.99
CA GLY A 200 -9.05 -16.28 12.77
C GLY A 200 -10.57 -16.24 12.52
N ALA A 201 -11.27 -15.21 13.05
CA ALA A 201 -12.69 -15.02 12.85
C ALA A 201 -12.99 -14.39 11.48
N GLU A 202 -14.28 -14.29 11.14
CA GLU A 202 -14.72 -13.67 9.88
C GLU A 202 -14.30 -12.20 9.81
N LEU A 203 -13.66 -11.82 8.72
CA LEU A 203 -13.19 -10.45 8.48
C LEU A 203 -14.25 -9.64 7.76
N THR A 204 -14.49 -8.44 8.25
CA THR A 204 -15.47 -7.48 7.71
C THR A 204 -14.77 -6.14 7.40
N PRO A 205 -15.42 -5.18 6.73
CA PRO A 205 -14.88 -3.83 6.59
C PRO A 205 -14.49 -3.14 7.91
N ALA A 206 -15.12 -3.52 9.04
CA ALA A 206 -14.76 -3.02 10.37
C ALA A 206 -13.38 -3.51 10.86
N THR A 207 -12.83 -4.55 10.25
CA THR A 207 -11.45 -5.03 10.46
C THR A 207 -10.44 -3.94 10.07
N ASP A 208 -10.59 -3.37 8.89
CA ASP A 208 -9.73 -2.28 8.41
C ASP A 208 -9.91 -1.01 9.24
N VAL A 209 -11.13 -0.73 9.74
CA VAL A 209 -11.40 0.42 10.62
C VAL A 209 -10.58 0.32 11.91
N TYR A 210 -10.44 -0.88 12.48
CA TYR A 210 -9.58 -1.09 13.66
C TYR A 210 -8.11 -0.73 13.34
N SER A 211 -7.58 -1.22 12.22
CA SER A 211 -6.21 -0.92 11.79
C SER A 211 -6.01 0.58 11.53
N LEU A 212 -7.00 1.27 10.92
CA LEU A 212 -6.99 2.74 10.77
C LEU A 212 -6.96 3.43 12.15
N GLY A 213 -7.71 2.92 13.13
CA GLY A 213 -7.68 3.40 14.52
C GLY A 213 -6.30 3.28 15.16
N VAL A 214 -5.63 2.12 14.99
CA VAL A 214 -4.26 1.88 15.47
C VAL A 214 -3.27 2.86 14.83
N ILE A 215 -3.37 3.06 13.52
CA ILE A 215 -2.50 3.99 12.77
C ILE A 215 -2.72 5.43 13.24
N LEU A 216 -3.99 5.86 13.41
CA LEU A 216 -4.30 7.20 13.90
C LEU A 216 -3.79 7.41 15.33
N TYR A 217 -3.95 6.41 16.20
CA TYR A 217 -3.39 6.42 17.55
C TYR A 217 -1.87 6.64 17.50
N GLU A 218 -1.14 5.86 16.68
CA GLU A 218 0.32 5.97 16.55
C GLU A 218 0.75 7.33 15.98
N MET A 219 0.02 7.87 14.99
CA MET A 219 0.30 9.21 14.47
C MET A 219 0.20 10.29 15.55
N LEU A 220 -0.80 10.20 16.41
CA LEU A 220 -1.10 11.22 17.42
C LEU A 220 -0.23 11.10 18.69
N THR A 221 0.20 9.87 19.05
CA THR A 221 0.89 9.61 20.32
C THR A 221 2.37 9.25 20.14
N GLY A 222 2.81 8.90 18.92
CA GLY A 222 4.14 8.38 18.63
C GLY A 222 4.36 6.92 19.01
N THR A 223 3.31 6.23 19.54
CA THR A 223 3.41 4.84 19.97
C THR A 223 2.16 4.06 19.53
N VAL A 224 2.28 2.75 19.36
CA VAL A 224 1.11 1.88 19.13
C VAL A 224 0.34 1.65 20.44
N PRO A 225 -0.98 1.41 20.39
CA PRO A 225 -1.80 1.23 21.61
C PRO A 225 -1.42 -0.04 22.39
N PHE A 226 -0.89 -1.05 21.70
CA PHE A 226 -0.47 -2.30 22.31
C PHE A 226 0.89 -2.73 21.81
N SER A 227 1.78 -3.08 22.75
CA SER A 227 3.13 -3.62 22.49
C SER A 227 3.38 -4.80 23.43
N GLY A 228 4.28 -5.69 23.05
CA GLY A 228 4.63 -6.86 23.86
C GLY A 228 5.98 -7.45 23.42
N ALA A 229 6.53 -8.35 24.24
CA ALA A 229 7.76 -9.06 23.94
C ALA A 229 7.56 -10.16 22.91
N THR A 230 6.33 -10.64 22.75
CA THR A 230 5.99 -11.70 21.79
C THR A 230 4.75 -11.33 20.97
N PRO A 231 4.61 -11.87 19.75
CA PRO A 231 3.39 -11.73 18.95
C PRO A 231 2.13 -12.16 19.68
N ALA A 232 2.21 -13.25 20.44
CA ALA A 232 1.09 -13.77 21.22
C ALA A 232 0.65 -12.79 22.32
N GLU A 233 1.58 -12.12 23.01
CA GLU A 233 1.27 -11.10 24.00
C GLU A 233 0.59 -9.89 23.35
N ILE A 234 1.06 -9.46 22.17
CA ILE A 234 0.45 -8.38 21.40
C ILE A 234 -0.98 -8.75 21.01
N ALA A 235 -1.19 -9.95 20.45
CA ALA A 235 -2.51 -10.48 20.10
C ALA A 235 -3.47 -10.50 21.29
N GLN A 236 -3.01 -10.99 22.44
CA GLN A 236 -3.81 -11.01 23.69
C GLN A 236 -4.22 -9.61 24.12
N LYS A 237 -3.32 -8.62 24.02
CA LYS A 237 -3.64 -7.23 24.37
C LYS A 237 -4.64 -6.62 23.40
N HIS A 238 -4.50 -6.86 22.09
CA HIS A 238 -5.50 -6.43 21.12
C HIS A 238 -6.89 -7.01 21.40
N ALA A 239 -6.95 -8.27 21.82
CA ALA A 239 -8.21 -8.94 22.12
C ALA A 239 -8.89 -8.45 23.42
N ASN A 240 -8.11 -8.22 24.49
CA ASN A 240 -8.65 -8.14 25.84
C ASN A 240 -8.41 -6.81 26.57
N ASN A 241 -7.37 -6.04 26.19
CA ASN A 241 -7.02 -4.85 26.95
C ASN A 241 -7.64 -3.59 26.33
N ALA A 242 -8.10 -2.66 27.18
CA ALA A 242 -8.42 -1.31 26.73
C ALA A 242 -7.12 -0.58 26.37
N PRO A 243 -7.08 0.24 25.29
CA PRO A 243 -5.95 1.10 25.01
C PRO A 243 -5.85 2.20 26.07
N PHE A 244 -4.64 2.69 26.32
CA PHE A 244 -4.48 3.93 27.08
C PHE A 244 -5.15 5.08 26.31
N SER A 245 -5.70 6.05 27.05
CA SER A 245 -6.25 7.26 26.43
C SER A 245 -5.14 8.00 25.66
N PRO A 246 -5.33 8.33 24.36
CA PRO A 246 -4.37 9.16 23.64
C PRO A 246 -4.02 10.46 24.35
N ARG A 247 -4.97 11.06 25.07
CA ARG A 247 -4.78 12.31 25.82
C ARG A 247 -3.99 12.16 27.11
N GLU A 248 -3.91 10.96 27.66
CA GLU A 248 -3.01 10.66 28.79
C GLU A 248 -1.54 10.71 28.34
N ILE A 249 -1.26 10.46 27.04
CA ILE A 249 0.07 10.51 26.44
C ILE A 249 0.37 11.92 25.92
N VAL A 250 -0.58 12.48 25.14
CA VAL A 250 -0.46 13.82 24.52
C VAL A 250 -1.70 14.63 24.84
N ALA A 251 -1.65 15.43 25.91
CA ALA A 251 -2.79 16.19 26.42
C ALA A 251 -3.38 17.21 25.43
N ALA A 252 -2.60 17.62 24.43
CA ALA A 252 -3.02 18.56 23.36
C ALA A 252 -3.97 17.94 22.33
N ILE A 253 -4.20 16.64 22.32
CA ILE A 253 -5.14 15.97 21.41
C ILE A 253 -6.56 16.43 21.79
N PRO A 254 -7.39 16.93 20.83
CA PRO A 254 -8.77 17.29 21.08
C PRO A 254 -9.60 16.08 21.56
N PRO A 255 -10.52 16.27 22.54
CA PRO A 255 -11.37 15.18 23.04
C PRO A 255 -12.19 14.47 21.93
N GLU A 256 -12.62 15.23 20.94
CA GLU A 256 -13.39 14.73 19.79
C GLU A 256 -12.55 13.77 18.94
N VAL A 257 -11.25 14.06 18.76
CA VAL A 257 -10.33 13.20 18.01
C VAL A 257 -10.02 11.93 18.79
N GLU A 258 -9.78 12.04 20.10
CA GLU A 258 -9.63 10.89 21.00
C GLU A 258 -10.81 9.94 20.90
N ARG A 259 -12.06 10.48 20.97
CA ARG A 259 -13.28 9.68 20.86
C ARG A 259 -13.33 8.86 19.57
N ILE A 260 -12.93 9.42 18.43
CA ILE A 260 -12.88 8.71 17.13
C ILE A 260 -11.86 7.58 17.18
N VAL A 261 -10.66 7.83 17.72
CA VAL A 261 -9.63 6.82 17.89
C VAL A 261 -10.14 5.65 18.73
N LEU A 262 -10.73 5.93 19.90
CA LEU A 262 -11.23 4.91 20.80
C LEU A 262 -12.42 4.15 20.21
N HIS A 263 -13.32 4.82 19.48
CA HIS A 263 -14.43 4.18 18.76
C HIS A 263 -13.93 3.19 17.69
N ALA A 264 -12.88 3.54 16.94
CA ALA A 264 -12.29 2.62 15.98
C ALA A 264 -11.57 1.42 16.65
N LEU A 265 -11.08 1.59 17.89
CA LEU A 265 -10.37 0.56 18.66
C LEU A 265 -11.28 -0.33 19.51
N GLU A 266 -12.60 -0.20 19.38
CA GLU A 266 -13.58 -1.10 20.03
C GLU A 266 -13.29 -2.56 19.68
N LYS A 267 -13.43 -3.46 20.67
CA LYS A 267 -13.05 -4.87 20.51
C LYS A 267 -14.02 -5.63 19.62
N GLN A 268 -15.32 -5.36 19.75
CA GLN A 268 -16.35 -5.97 18.93
C GLN A 268 -16.46 -5.22 17.59
N PRO A 269 -16.37 -5.89 16.42
CA PRO A 269 -16.52 -5.22 15.12
C PRO A 269 -17.83 -4.44 14.97
N SER A 270 -18.92 -4.92 15.57
CA SER A 270 -20.23 -4.26 15.55
C SER A 270 -20.31 -2.96 16.36
N HIS A 271 -19.35 -2.71 17.24
CA HIS A 271 -19.26 -1.48 18.03
C HIS A 271 -18.37 -0.41 17.37
N ARG A 272 -17.73 -0.72 16.25
CA ARG A 272 -16.91 0.20 15.46
C ARG A 272 -17.74 0.86 14.36
N PRO A 273 -17.25 1.93 13.73
CA PRO A 273 -17.77 2.35 12.44
C PRO A 273 -17.81 1.17 11.46
N ALA A 274 -18.96 0.92 10.83
CA ALA A 274 -19.20 -0.30 10.05
C ALA A 274 -18.25 -0.49 8.85
N ASN A 275 -17.66 0.60 8.34
CA ASN A 275 -16.68 0.61 7.26
C ASN A 275 -15.86 1.91 7.28
N ALA A 276 -14.83 1.98 6.44
CA ALA A 276 -13.94 3.14 6.35
C ALA A 276 -14.68 4.43 5.92
N GLY A 277 -15.77 4.33 5.16
CA GLY A 277 -16.59 5.50 4.79
C GLY A 277 -17.28 6.13 6.00
N LYS A 278 -17.82 5.32 6.91
CA LYS A 278 -18.40 5.81 8.18
C LYS A 278 -17.35 6.42 9.10
N PHE A 279 -16.21 5.75 9.23
CA PHE A 279 -15.06 6.29 9.96
C PHE A 279 -14.57 7.63 9.39
N ARG A 280 -14.47 7.74 8.06
CA ARG A 280 -14.09 8.97 7.36
C ARG A 280 -15.08 10.11 7.62
N ASN A 281 -16.37 9.83 7.66
CA ASN A 281 -17.39 10.85 7.94
C ASN A 281 -17.25 11.39 9.36
N GLU A 282 -17.01 10.54 10.38
CA GLU A 282 -16.73 11.00 11.74
C GLU A 282 -15.49 11.92 11.82
N LEU A 283 -14.45 11.58 11.04
CA LEU A 283 -13.25 12.43 10.94
C LEU A 283 -13.55 13.78 10.26
N LEU A 284 -14.33 13.78 9.17
CA LEU A 284 -14.72 14.99 8.45
C LEU A 284 -15.52 15.92 9.35
N ASP A 285 -16.59 15.43 9.96
CA ASP A 285 -17.44 16.20 10.87
C ASP A 285 -16.63 16.80 12.04
N THR A 286 -15.61 16.08 12.49
CA THR A 286 -14.73 16.56 13.57
C THR A 286 -13.73 17.58 13.06
N ALA A 287 -13.13 17.35 11.88
CA ALA A 287 -12.20 18.29 11.25
C ALA A 287 -12.88 19.64 10.99
N GLU A 288 -14.12 19.64 10.47
CA GLU A 288 -14.92 20.84 10.25
C GLU A 288 -15.15 21.60 11.56
N ARG A 289 -15.60 20.91 12.61
CA ARG A 289 -15.84 21.56 13.93
C ARG A 289 -14.60 22.15 14.56
N LEU A 290 -13.43 21.58 14.28
CA LEU A 290 -12.14 22.03 14.80
C LEU A 290 -11.41 22.99 13.83
N GLY A 291 -11.97 23.28 12.64
CA GLY A 291 -11.35 24.13 11.63
C GLY A 291 -10.05 23.55 11.04
N LEU A 292 -9.97 22.21 10.95
CA LEU A 292 -8.76 21.48 10.51
C LEU A 292 -8.81 21.02 9.05
N GLU A 293 -9.91 21.25 8.34
CA GLU A 293 -10.18 20.71 7.00
C GLU A 293 -9.25 21.22 5.89
N HIS A 294 -8.67 22.42 6.07
CA HIS A 294 -7.82 23.05 5.06
C HIS A 294 -6.30 22.83 5.27
N HIS A 295 -5.92 21.93 6.14
CA HIS A 295 -4.52 21.64 6.32
C HIS A 295 -4.00 20.74 5.19
N ALA A 296 -3.33 21.35 4.20
CA ALA A 296 -2.56 20.58 3.22
C ALA A 296 -1.49 19.75 3.94
N ILE A 297 -1.29 18.51 3.51
CA ILE A 297 -0.15 17.72 3.96
C ILE A 297 1.11 18.49 3.53
N LYS A 298 1.83 19.05 4.49
CA LYS A 298 3.12 19.68 4.18
C LYS A 298 4.04 18.59 3.64
N SER A 299 4.66 18.85 2.50
CA SER A 299 5.78 18.04 2.03
C SER A 299 6.78 17.91 3.17
N ALA A 300 7.30 16.70 3.40
CA ALA A 300 8.37 16.56 4.38
C ALA A 300 9.52 17.52 4.03
N PRO A 301 10.21 18.12 5.03
CA PRO A 301 11.32 19.02 4.76
C PRO A 301 12.33 18.33 3.83
N ASP A 302 12.85 19.09 2.88
CA ASP A 302 13.78 18.61 1.85
C ASP A 302 14.92 17.83 2.49
N ILE A 303 15.26 16.69 1.86
CA ILE A 303 16.36 15.80 2.29
C ILE A 303 17.72 16.55 2.32
N GLU A 304 17.87 17.65 1.60
CA GLU A 304 19.07 18.49 1.63
C GLU A 304 19.37 19.07 3.03
N VAL A 305 18.35 19.41 3.81
CA VAL A 305 18.53 19.94 5.18
C VAL A 305 19.05 18.87 6.15
N LEU A 306 18.82 17.58 5.86
CA LEU A 306 19.24 16.47 6.70
C LEU A 306 20.65 15.94 6.39
N ARG A 307 21.21 16.27 5.20
CA ARG A 307 22.62 15.93 4.85
C ARG A 307 23.63 16.72 5.67
N ASP A 308 23.32 17.95 6.01
CA ASP A 308 24.21 18.79 6.84
C ASP A 308 24.19 18.37 8.32
N ALA A 309 23.26 17.53 8.75
CA ALA A 309 23.14 17.07 10.13
C ALA A 309 23.89 15.76 10.46
N GLY A 310 24.57 15.13 9.49
CA GLY A 310 25.50 14.00 9.73
C GLY A 310 24.87 12.73 10.29
N VAL A 311 23.60 12.42 10.01
CA VAL A 311 22.92 11.24 10.56
C VAL A 311 23.08 10.05 9.61
N GLU A 312 24.08 9.21 9.85
CA GLU A 312 24.16 7.87 9.28
C GLU A 312 23.12 6.94 9.94
N SER A 313 22.31 6.25 9.12
CA SER A 313 21.31 5.29 9.60
C SER A 313 21.98 3.97 10.00
N PRO A 314 21.83 3.49 11.27
CA PRO A 314 22.47 2.26 11.73
C PRO A 314 21.79 0.95 11.33
N SER A 315 20.76 0.96 10.53
CA SER A 315 20.06 -0.26 10.14
C SER A 315 19.78 -0.27 8.65
N GLY A 316 20.30 -1.28 7.91
CA GLY A 316 20.21 -1.51 6.47
C GLY A 316 18.80 -1.55 5.87
N ARG A 317 18.03 -0.48 6.04
CA ARG A 317 16.72 -0.27 5.43
C ARG A 317 16.87 0.54 4.16
N LEU A 318 16.17 0.09 3.14
CA LEU A 318 16.12 0.68 1.80
C LEU A 318 15.72 2.17 1.88
N VAL A 319 16.69 3.04 1.80
CA VAL A 319 16.48 4.44 1.45
C VAL A 319 16.60 4.48 -0.08
N VAL A 320 15.50 4.75 -0.77
CA VAL A 320 15.57 5.07 -2.20
C VAL A 320 16.29 6.42 -2.31
N ASP A 321 17.60 6.39 -2.58
CA ASP A 321 18.43 7.58 -2.69
C ASP A 321 18.15 8.29 -4.03
N ILE A 322 17.14 9.16 -4.00
CA ILE A 322 16.72 9.99 -5.15
C ILE A 322 17.85 10.90 -5.65
N SER A 323 18.83 11.22 -4.80
CA SER A 323 19.94 12.08 -5.18
C SER A 323 20.88 11.43 -6.19
N ARG A 324 21.10 10.11 -6.12
CA ARG A 324 21.88 9.38 -7.14
C ARG A 324 21.20 9.34 -8.52
N LEU A 325 19.87 9.42 -8.54
CA LEU A 325 19.10 9.50 -9.79
C LEU A 325 19.21 10.89 -10.43
N ARG A 326 19.26 11.97 -9.63
CA ARG A 326 19.47 13.34 -10.13
C ARG A 326 20.88 13.56 -10.71
N GLU A 327 21.93 13.02 -10.08
CA GLU A 327 23.30 13.12 -10.60
C GLU A 327 23.48 12.40 -11.95
N LYS A 328 22.88 11.22 -12.13
CA LYS A 328 22.88 10.52 -13.43
C LYS A 328 22.13 11.28 -14.52
N ARG A 329 21.07 12.00 -14.17
CA ARG A 329 20.28 12.80 -15.11
C ARG A 329 21.00 14.11 -15.52
N ALA A 330 21.74 14.71 -14.61
CA ALA A 330 22.55 15.91 -14.90
C ALA A 330 23.74 15.61 -15.81
N LEU A 331 24.29 14.39 -15.78
CA LEU A 331 25.39 13.95 -16.64
C LEU A 331 24.93 13.52 -18.05
N SER A 332 23.64 13.26 -18.27
CA SER A 332 23.08 12.86 -19.57
C SER A 332 22.45 14.01 -20.37
N SER A 333 22.29 15.20 -19.80
CA SER A 333 21.70 16.37 -20.46
C SER A 333 22.74 17.41 -20.90
N GLY A 334 23.86 16.96 -21.47
CA GLY A 334 24.76 17.81 -22.21
C GLY A 334 24.24 18.04 -23.65
N SER A 335 23.81 19.28 -23.90
CA SER A 335 23.65 19.93 -25.21
C SER A 335 22.72 19.28 -26.24
N ASN A 336 21.51 19.88 -26.39
CA ASN A 336 21.01 20.29 -27.72
C ASN A 336 19.84 21.30 -27.57
N GLU A 337 20.15 22.53 -27.93
CA GLU A 337 19.14 23.57 -28.22
C GLU A 337 18.32 23.17 -29.46
N ILE A 338 17.03 23.01 -29.33
CA ILE A 338 16.11 22.94 -30.48
C ILE A 338 15.18 24.15 -30.45
N LYS A 339 15.31 24.96 -31.50
CA LYS A 339 14.45 26.09 -31.84
C LYS A 339 12.99 25.64 -32.02
N ILE A 340 12.08 26.32 -31.33
CA ILE A 340 10.64 26.16 -31.53
C ILE A 340 10.21 27.01 -32.75
N LEU A 341 9.61 26.39 -33.75
CA LEU A 341 8.87 27.03 -34.85
C LEU A 341 7.43 26.50 -34.86
N GLY A 342 6.51 27.45 -34.66
CA GLY A 342 5.16 27.54 -35.24
C GLY A 342 4.18 26.36 -35.05
N ALA A 343 3.12 26.60 -34.26
CA ALA A 343 1.91 25.77 -34.23
C ALA A 343 0.96 26.08 -35.41
N PRO A 344 0.32 25.06 -36.03
CA PRO A 344 -0.86 25.26 -36.87
C PRO A 344 -2.19 24.96 -36.07
N PRO A 345 -3.35 25.44 -36.56
CA PRO A 345 -4.58 25.55 -35.79
C PRO A 345 -5.36 24.23 -35.65
N ALA A 346 -6.21 24.20 -34.63
CA ALA A 346 -7.10 23.11 -34.26
C ALA A 346 -8.05 22.69 -35.41
N GLN A 347 -8.12 21.38 -35.65
CA GLN A 347 -9.24 20.73 -36.35
C GLN A 347 -10.02 19.85 -35.40
N GLU A 348 -11.35 20.08 -35.38
CA GLU A 348 -12.35 19.25 -34.71
C GLU A 348 -12.32 17.82 -35.25
N SER A 349 -12.18 16.82 -34.38
CA SER A 349 -12.35 15.42 -34.73
C SER A 349 -13.43 14.77 -33.87
N LYS A 350 -14.36 14.12 -34.57
CA LYS A 350 -15.50 13.35 -34.09
C LYS A 350 -15.10 12.22 -33.13
N PRO A 351 -16.00 11.75 -32.25
CA PRO A 351 -15.70 10.72 -31.29
C PRO A 351 -15.56 9.34 -31.97
N ASN A 352 -14.38 8.75 -31.89
CA ASN A 352 -14.16 7.34 -32.21
C ASN A 352 -14.42 6.50 -30.96
N ASN A 353 -15.39 5.57 -31.08
CA ASN A 353 -15.63 4.48 -30.18
C ASN A 353 -14.46 3.49 -30.25
N GLU A 354 -13.56 3.52 -29.30
CA GLU A 354 -12.62 2.42 -29.08
C GLU A 354 -13.16 1.44 -28.03
N PRO A 355 -12.99 0.10 -28.24
CA PRO A 355 -13.48 -0.91 -27.30
C PRO A 355 -12.67 -0.88 -26.00
N SER A 356 -13.39 -0.89 -24.90
CA SER A 356 -12.86 -0.84 -23.53
C SER A 356 -11.76 -1.88 -23.28
N SER A 357 -10.67 -1.47 -22.65
CA SER A 357 -9.49 -2.25 -22.22
C SER A 357 -9.80 -3.50 -21.36
N SER A 358 -11.06 -3.71 -20.96
CA SER A 358 -11.49 -4.84 -20.14
C SER A 358 -11.49 -6.20 -20.88
N SER A 359 -11.65 -6.22 -22.21
CA SER A 359 -11.68 -7.47 -23.00
C SER A 359 -10.31 -8.17 -23.03
N SER A 360 -9.24 -7.43 -23.27
CA SER A 360 -7.87 -7.96 -23.31
C SER A 360 -7.42 -8.56 -21.97
N PHE A 361 -7.88 -7.99 -20.87
CA PHE A 361 -7.58 -8.44 -19.51
C PHE A 361 -8.24 -9.79 -19.19
N ILE A 362 -9.50 -9.95 -19.56
CA ILE A 362 -10.27 -11.19 -19.34
C ILE A 362 -9.68 -12.35 -20.15
N ASP A 363 -9.20 -12.09 -21.37
CA ASP A 363 -8.59 -13.13 -22.21
C ASP A 363 -7.21 -13.58 -21.70
N LYS A 364 -6.43 -12.68 -21.11
CA LYS A 364 -5.19 -13.04 -20.41
C LYS A 364 -5.46 -13.95 -19.21
N LEU A 365 -6.50 -13.65 -18.43
CA LEU A 365 -6.92 -14.46 -17.29
C LEU A 365 -7.33 -15.89 -17.69
N LYS A 366 -8.04 -16.05 -18.80
CA LYS A 366 -8.40 -17.38 -19.31
C LYS A 366 -7.19 -18.22 -19.72
N ARG A 367 -6.10 -17.59 -20.16
CA ARG A 367 -4.83 -18.29 -20.45
C ARG A 367 -4.13 -18.80 -19.19
N ILE A 368 -4.14 -18.01 -18.13
CA ILE A 368 -3.47 -18.36 -16.85
C ILE A 368 -4.23 -19.47 -16.11
N LEU A 369 -5.58 -19.47 -16.18
CA LEU A 369 -6.42 -20.44 -15.48
C LEU A 369 -6.48 -21.83 -16.15
N GLY A 370 -5.98 -22.00 -17.38
CA GLY A 370 -6.12 -23.26 -18.12
C GLY A 370 -7.60 -23.60 -18.46
N LYS A 371 -7.82 -24.46 -19.43
CA LYS A 371 -9.15 -24.99 -19.71
C LYS A 371 -9.52 -25.99 -18.61
N PRO A 372 -10.76 -25.99 -18.07
CA PRO A 372 -11.19 -27.02 -17.14
C PRO A 372 -11.09 -28.38 -17.81
N GLN A 373 -10.37 -29.32 -17.23
CA GLN A 373 -10.35 -30.71 -17.66
C GLN A 373 -11.79 -31.26 -17.56
N LYS A 374 -12.31 -31.71 -18.68
CA LYS A 374 -13.55 -32.49 -18.69
C LYS A 374 -13.32 -33.80 -17.92
N SER A 375 -13.97 -33.94 -16.78
CA SER A 375 -14.02 -35.17 -16.04
C SER A 375 -14.73 -36.21 -16.90
N THR A 376 -13.99 -37.16 -17.42
CA THR A 376 -14.54 -38.39 -18.02
C THR A 376 -15.09 -39.25 -16.90
N LYS A 377 -16.39 -39.29 -16.78
CA LYS A 377 -17.07 -40.34 -16.00
C LYS A 377 -16.82 -41.66 -16.74
N HIS A 378 -16.10 -42.57 -16.10
CA HIS A 378 -16.15 -43.98 -16.43
C HIS A 378 -17.26 -44.65 -15.59
N ASN A 379 -18.11 -45.38 -16.30
CA ASN A 379 -19.11 -46.32 -15.76
C ASN A 379 -18.45 -47.37 -14.83
#